data_4b22377c5a8a3a40b6e33f0fc32ad3f9
#
_entry.id   4b22377c5a8a3a40b6e33f0fc32ad3f9
#
_cell.length_a   1.000
_cell.length_b   1.000
_cell.length_c   1.000
_cell.angle_alpha   90.00
_cell.angle_beta   90.00
_cell.angle_gamma   90.00
#
_symmetry.space_group_name_H-M   'P 1'
#
loop_
_entity.id
_entity.type
_entity.pdbx_description
1 polymer ?
#
loop_
_entity_poly.entity_id
_entity_poly.type
_entity_poly.pdbx_seq_one_letter_code
_entity_poly.pdbx_strand_id
1 'polypeptide(L)'
;MIPRKSILAISCCGVIALGVAGCGSSDDESTASSGGGASGLSGSIKINGSSTVGPLTQAVAEQFNGENPDVEISVGQAGTGGGFEKFCVGETDINDASRPIEPEEAAICKKNDVSYDELQVGNDALTVVVNPNNPNDCLSVEQLAQIWGPDSPASSWSDVEGADSSFGADIERFGPGTTSGTFDYFTDAVNGEEGVQTKDYNNVGENDNQTVTGVEGSEGGIGYFGFSYYEENAQGLKALQIKNPDTGKCVPPSEETVQDGSYAPLGRPLFVYPATDAGTKDPTKSFLSYYLDNVNDVASGVGFITLTDEQLKKSQDALASMTG
;
A
#
# COMPACT_ATOMS: atom_id res chain seq x y z
N MET A 1 37.52 -30.71 25.98
CA MET A 1 38.22 -31.82 25.30
C MET A 1 38.01 -31.66 23.82
N ILE A 2 39.08 -31.23 23.16
CA ILE A 2 39.21 -31.12 21.68
C ILE A 2 39.81 -32.50 21.26
N PRO A 3 39.51 -32.99 20.03
CA PRO A 3 40.62 -32.89 19.06
C PRO A 3 40.25 -32.46 17.64
N ARG A 4 41.18 -31.66 17.12
CA ARG A 4 41.44 -31.38 15.70
C ARG A 4 42.00 -32.63 15.00
N LYS A 5 41.75 -32.78 13.67
CA LYS A 5 42.64 -33.35 12.64
C LYS A 5 42.06 -32.94 11.27
N SER A 6 42.67 -32.21 10.46
CA SER A 6 43.93 -32.23 9.63
C SER A 6 43.59 -32.54 8.17
N ILE A 7 43.75 -31.53 7.35
CA ILE A 7 44.40 -31.29 6.06
C ILE A 7 44.67 -32.55 5.18
N LEU A 8 44.24 -32.49 3.91
CA LEU A 8 45.05 -32.99 2.77
C LEU A 8 44.80 -32.17 1.51
N ALA A 9 45.83 -31.51 1.05
CA ALA A 9 45.95 -30.85 -0.23
C ALA A 9 46.47 -31.88 -1.25
N ILE A 10 45.95 -31.88 -2.46
CA ILE A 10 46.61 -32.51 -3.63
C ILE A 10 46.57 -31.50 -4.76
N SER A 11 47.80 -31.09 -5.08
CA SER A 11 48.25 -30.37 -6.29
C SER A 11 48.54 -31.36 -7.39
N CYS A 12 48.14 -31.10 -8.62
CA CYS A 12 48.86 -31.65 -9.81
C CYS A 12 48.72 -30.74 -11.02
N CYS A 13 49.89 -30.47 -11.55
CA CYS A 13 50.25 -29.63 -12.70
C CYS A 13 49.92 -30.21 -14.07
N GLY A 14 49.87 -29.31 -15.06
CA GLY A 14 50.49 -29.43 -16.39
C GLY A 14 49.51 -29.82 -17.48
N VAL A 15 49.42 -29.17 -18.60
CA VAL A 15 50.38 -29.03 -19.70
C VAL A 15 49.86 -28.01 -20.72
N ILE A 16 50.75 -27.22 -21.24
CA ILE A 16 50.63 -26.25 -22.33
C ILE A 16 50.64 -26.96 -23.67
N ALA A 17 49.80 -26.55 -24.61
CA ALA A 17 50.03 -26.75 -26.03
C ALA A 17 49.58 -25.55 -26.87
N LEU A 18 50.58 -24.92 -27.49
CA LEU A 18 50.43 -23.89 -28.53
C LEU A 18 50.06 -24.56 -29.87
N GLY A 19 49.20 -23.95 -30.65
CA GLY A 19 48.86 -24.33 -32.02
C GLY A 19 48.36 -23.17 -32.86
N VAL A 20 49.19 -22.69 -33.64
CA VAL A 20 49.36 -21.80 -34.79
C VAL A 20 48.13 -21.53 -35.69
N ALA A 21 48.15 -20.30 -36.19
CA ALA A 21 47.30 -19.56 -37.12
C ALA A 21 46.85 -20.27 -38.41
N GLY A 22 45.65 -19.90 -38.90
CA GLY A 22 45.18 -20.14 -40.24
C GLY A 22 44.13 -19.07 -40.64
N CYS A 23 44.54 -18.16 -41.52
CA CYS A 23 43.63 -17.24 -42.24
C CYS A 23 42.85 -18.03 -43.32
N GLY A 24 41.55 -17.79 -43.43
CA GLY A 24 40.71 -18.22 -44.53
C GLY A 24 39.41 -17.46 -44.55
N SER A 25 39.28 -16.55 -45.49
CA SER A 25 38.04 -15.84 -45.83
C SER A 25 37.05 -16.79 -46.50
N SER A 26 35.80 -16.83 -46.07
CA SER A 26 34.65 -17.21 -46.88
C SER A 26 33.38 -16.65 -46.24
N ASP A 27 32.65 -15.87 -46.99
CA ASP A 27 31.32 -15.37 -46.70
C ASP A 27 30.35 -16.54 -46.52
N ASP A 28 29.66 -16.58 -45.38
CA ASP A 28 28.44 -17.34 -45.22
C ASP A 28 27.47 -16.57 -44.31
N GLU A 29 26.36 -16.29 -44.89
CA GLU A 29 25.16 -15.69 -44.26
C GLU A 29 24.71 -16.57 -43.08
N SER A 30 25.03 -16.17 -41.89
CA SER A 30 24.45 -16.79 -40.70
C SER A 30 23.24 -15.98 -40.28
N THR A 31 22.08 -16.52 -40.56
CA THR A 31 20.79 -16.14 -39.94
C THR A 31 20.95 -15.95 -38.44
N ALA A 32 20.92 -14.69 -37.99
CA ALA A 32 20.82 -14.33 -36.60
C ALA A 32 19.50 -14.87 -36.08
N SER A 33 19.57 -15.91 -35.28
CA SER A 33 18.49 -16.31 -34.37
C SER A 33 18.22 -15.12 -33.46
N SER A 34 17.07 -14.47 -33.61
CA SER A 34 16.56 -13.48 -32.69
C SER A 34 16.25 -14.20 -31.36
N GLY A 35 17.25 -14.25 -30.49
CA GLY A 35 17.05 -14.44 -29.06
C GLY A 35 16.23 -13.25 -28.56
N GLY A 36 15.21 -13.51 -27.75
CA GLY A 36 14.35 -12.51 -27.18
C GLY A 36 15.18 -11.36 -26.61
N GLY A 37 15.01 -10.17 -27.21
CA GLY A 37 15.72 -8.97 -26.80
C GLY A 37 15.22 -8.58 -25.41
N ALA A 38 16.14 -8.48 -24.45
CA ALA A 38 15.95 -7.63 -23.33
C ALA A 38 15.53 -6.25 -23.88
N SER A 39 14.45 -5.68 -23.40
CA SER A 39 14.07 -4.30 -23.71
C SER A 39 15.31 -3.48 -23.36
N GLY A 40 15.86 -2.70 -24.25
CA GLY A 40 17.10 -1.93 -23.98
C GLY A 40 16.84 -0.75 -23.02
N LEU A 41 15.86 -0.88 -22.11
CA LEU A 41 15.53 0.08 -21.09
C LEU A 41 16.58 0.04 -20.00
N SER A 42 17.11 1.20 -19.63
CA SER A 42 18.04 1.36 -18.52
C SER A 42 17.83 2.74 -17.88
N GLY A 43 18.19 2.88 -16.62
CA GLY A 43 18.08 4.13 -15.88
C GLY A 43 17.65 3.91 -14.44
N SER A 44 17.29 4.97 -13.75
CA SER A 44 16.83 4.91 -12.35
C SER A 44 15.49 5.63 -12.19
N ILE A 45 14.63 5.06 -11.33
CA ILE A 45 13.34 5.63 -10.92
C ILE A 45 13.34 5.71 -9.40
N LYS A 46 13.12 6.92 -8.88
CA LYS A 46 13.06 7.17 -7.44
C LYS A 46 11.61 7.41 -7.02
N ILE A 47 11.11 6.55 -6.16
CA ILE A 47 9.75 6.62 -5.63
C ILE A 47 9.82 6.79 -4.12
N ASN A 48 8.94 7.62 -3.56
CA ASN A 48 8.80 7.77 -2.12
C ASN A 48 7.35 8.10 -1.79
N GLY A 49 6.94 7.95 -0.53
CA GLY A 49 5.62 8.38 -0.09
C GLY A 49 4.95 7.42 0.88
N SER A 50 3.68 7.17 0.65
CA SER A 50 2.79 6.41 1.53
C SER A 50 3.33 5.02 1.89
N SER A 51 3.36 4.72 3.18
CA SER A 51 3.65 3.38 3.70
C SER A 51 2.59 2.34 3.30
N THR A 52 1.36 2.79 3.03
CA THR A 52 0.26 1.94 2.53
C THR A 52 0.47 1.56 1.06
N VAL A 53 0.78 2.53 0.18
CA VAL A 53 0.95 2.28 -1.25
C VAL A 53 2.28 1.62 -1.57
N GLY A 54 3.32 1.89 -0.77
CA GLY A 54 4.67 1.38 -0.97
C GLY A 54 4.77 -0.13 -1.24
N PRO A 55 4.08 -1.01 -0.49
CA PRO A 55 4.05 -2.46 -0.77
C PRO A 55 3.50 -2.82 -2.16
N LEU A 56 2.46 -2.12 -2.63
CA LEU A 56 1.91 -2.32 -3.98
C LEU A 56 2.93 -1.88 -5.04
N THR A 57 3.49 -0.68 -4.88
CA THR A 57 4.52 -0.15 -5.78
C THR A 57 5.76 -1.05 -5.81
N GLN A 58 6.20 -1.57 -4.64
CA GLN A 58 7.32 -2.50 -4.55
C GLN A 58 7.04 -3.81 -5.29
N ALA A 59 5.85 -4.40 -5.14
CA ALA A 59 5.48 -5.64 -5.81
C ALA A 59 5.45 -5.47 -7.34
N VAL A 60 4.91 -4.34 -7.83
CA VAL A 60 4.94 -4.01 -9.27
C VAL A 60 6.36 -3.78 -9.76
N ALA A 61 7.20 -3.08 -8.98
CA ALA A 61 8.60 -2.82 -9.32
C ALA A 61 9.42 -4.12 -9.42
N GLU A 62 9.20 -5.07 -8.52
CA GLU A 62 9.86 -6.39 -8.57
C GLU A 62 9.49 -7.18 -9.83
N GLN A 63 8.21 -7.18 -10.23
CA GLN A 63 7.76 -7.83 -11.46
C GLN A 63 8.36 -7.15 -12.70
N PHE A 64 8.31 -5.80 -12.74
CA PHE A 64 8.87 -5.02 -13.84
C PHE A 64 10.38 -5.24 -14.00
N ASN A 65 11.13 -5.28 -12.90
CA ASN A 65 12.58 -5.55 -12.90
C ASN A 65 12.92 -6.95 -13.38
N GLY A 66 12.04 -7.94 -13.22
CA GLY A 66 12.19 -9.28 -13.78
C GLY A 66 12.29 -9.27 -15.30
N GLU A 67 11.64 -8.32 -15.96
CA GLU A 67 11.64 -8.13 -17.41
C GLU A 67 12.66 -7.05 -17.87
N ASN A 68 13.01 -6.12 -16.99
CA ASN A 68 13.85 -4.94 -17.26
C ASN A 68 14.98 -4.81 -16.21
N PRO A 69 15.94 -5.74 -16.16
CA PRO A 69 16.94 -5.81 -15.09
C PRO A 69 17.93 -4.64 -15.04
N ASP A 70 18.04 -3.87 -16.12
CA ASP A 70 18.93 -2.70 -16.20
C ASP A 70 18.25 -1.38 -15.73
N VAL A 71 16.99 -1.45 -15.26
CA VAL A 71 16.28 -0.32 -14.64
C VAL A 71 16.38 -0.45 -13.12
N GLU A 72 16.95 0.54 -12.44
CA GLU A 72 17.06 0.60 -10.99
C GLU A 72 15.84 1.34 -10.42
N ILE A 73 14.98 0.65 -9.63
CA ILE A 73 13.82 1.26 -8.98
C ILE A 73 14.03 1.24 -7.47
N SER A 74 13.91 2.41 -6.84
CA SER A 74 13.96 2.56 -5.39
C SER A 74 12.64 3.07 -4.85
N VAL A 75 12.07 2.37 -3.87
CA VAL A 75 10.81 2.72 -3.21
C VAL A 75 11.09 3.03 -1.73
N GLY A 76 10.86 4.27 -1.34
CA GLY A 76 10.96 4.72 0.06
C GLY A 76 9.59 4.97 0.65
N GLN A 77 9.49 4.94 1.97
CA GLN A 77 8.22 5.11 2.71
C GLN A 77 8.39 6.21 3.77
N ALA A 78 8.18 7.47 3.37
CA ALA A 78 8.25 8.63 4.27
C ALA A 78 6.87 9.11 4.76
N GLY A 79 5.81 8.35 4.46
CA GLY A 79 4.42 8.80 4.58
C GLY A 79 4.00 9.67 3.39
N THR A 80 2.69 9.84 3.16
CA THR A 80 2.16 10.60 2.01
C THR A 80 2.68 12.03 1.99
N GLY A 81 2.57 12.76 3.11
CA GLY A 81 3.05 14.15 3.23
C GLY A 81 4.57 14.26 3.08
N GLY A 82 5.35 13.43 3.79
CA GLY A 82 6.80 13.38 3.68
C GLY A 82 7.29 13.01 2.28
N GLY A 83 6.50 12.25 1.54
CA GLY A 83 6.73 11.98 0.13
C GLY A 83 6.53 13.23 -0.74
N PHE A 84 5.41 13.96 -0.57
CA PHE A 84 5.16 15.20 -1.30
C PHE A 84 6.20 16.29 -0.98
N GLU A 85 6.73 16.38 0.24
CA GLU A 85 7.82 17.29 0.56
C GLU A 85 9.04 17.07 -0.34
N LYS A 86 9.44 15.82 -0.59
CA LYS A 86 10.55 15.45 -1.48
C LYS A 86 10.19 15.57 -2.94
N PHE A 87 9.01 15.12 -3.30
CA PHE A 87 8.51 15.15 -4.66
C PHE A 87 8.38 16.57 -5.21
N CYS A 88 7.75 17.46 -4.46
CA CYS A 88 7.53 18.85 -4.87
C CYS A 88 8.80 19.72 -4.92
N VAL A 89 9.97 19.18 -4.53
CA VAL A 89 11.29 19.82 -4.73
C VAL A 89 12.14 19.07 -5.77
N GLY A 90 11.59 18.04 -6.42
CA GLY A 90 12.24 17.30 -7.50
C GLY A 90 13.27 16.26 -7.03
N GLU A 91 13.21 15.80 -5.78
CA GLU A 91 14.10 14.76 -5.27
C GLU A 91 13.69 13.34 -5.70
N THR A 92 12.40 13.14 -6.01
CA THR A 92 11.82 11.87 -6.46
C THR A 92 11.07 12.04 -7.78
N ASP A 93 11.01 10.96 -8.56
CA ASP A 93 10.31 10.92 -9.86
C ASP A 93 8.81 10.63 -9.70
N ILE A 94 8.45 9.88 -8.66
CA ILE A 94 7.07 9.47 -8.34
C ILE A 94 6.84 9.62 -6.84
N ASN A 95 5.64 10.07 -6.45
CA ASN A 95 5.16 10.02 -5.08
C ASN A 95 4.01 9.02 -4.93
N ASP A 96 4.13 8.09 -3.98
CA ASP A 96 3.03 7.24 -3.53
C ASP A 96 2.15 8.00 -2.54
N ALA A 97 0.83 7.94 -2.70
CA ALA A 97 -0.09 8.69 -1.84
C ALA A 97 -1.36 7.89 -1.50
N SER A 98 -1.76 7.93 -0.24
CA SER A 98 -2.99 7.30 0.27
C SER A 98 -4.13 8.29 0.49
N ARG A 99 -4.00 9.47 -0.06
CA ARG A 99 -4.99 10.55 -0.21
C ARG A 99 -4.66 11.41 -1.41
N PRO A 100 -5.60 12.22 -1.93
CA PRO A 100 -5.26 13.26 -2.89
C PRO A 100 -4.23 14.25 -2.32
N ILE A 101 -3.48 14.87 -3.24
CA ILE A 101 -2.54 15.96 -2.89
C ILE A 101 -3.30 17.13 -2.26
N GLU A 102 -2.78 17.68 -1.17
CA GLU A 102 -3.39 18.83 -0.50
C GLU A 102 -3.05 20.15 -1.21
N PRO A 103 -3.92 21.19 -1.05
CA PRO A 103 -3.69 22.49 -1.68
C PRO A 103 -2.34 23.12 -1.34
N GLU A 104 -1.85 22.93 -0.11
CA GLU A 104 -0.56 23.41 0.39
C GLU A 104 0.61 22.71 -0.31
N GLU A 105 0.51 21.39 -0.48
CA GLU A 105 1.50 20.55 -1.19
C GLU A 105 1.54 20.93 -2.67
N ALA A 106 0.36 21.02 -3.30
CA ALA A 106 0.23 21.46 -4.69
C ALA A 106 0.83 22.87 -4.94
N ALA A 107 0.69 23.78 -3.96
CA ALA A 107 1.29 25.10 -4.03
C ALA A 107 2.84 25.04 -3.96
N ILE A 108 3.41 24.09 -3.19
CA ILE A 108 4.87 23.86 -3.13
C ILE A 108 5.36 23.31 -4.47
N CYS A 109 4.69 22.29 -5.03
CA CYS A 109 5.02 21.75 -6.35
C CYS A 109 5.03 22.85 -7.41
N LYS A 110 3.97 23.65 -7.47
CA LYS A 110 3.85 24.77 -8.40
C LYS A 110 4.96 25.81 -8.24
N LYS A 111 5.35 26.13 -7.02
CA LYS A 111 6.44 27.09 -6.72
C LYS A 111 7.79 26.62 -7.24
N ASN A 112 8.01 25.31 -7.28
CA ASN A 112 9.26 24.68 -7.72
C ASN A 112 9.17 24.18 -9.18
N ASP A 113 8.14 24.58 -9.93
CA ASP A 113 7.90 24.18 -11.32
C ASP A 113 7.79 22.66 -11.52
N VAL A 114 7.36 21.91 -10.49
CA VAL A 114 7.06 20.47 -10.58
C VAL A 114 5.60 20.29 -11.01
N SER A 115 5.41 19.88 -12.27
CA SER A 115 4.12 19.46 -12.81
C SER A 115 3.97 17.94 -12.61
N TYR A 116 2.75 17.47 -12.39
CA TYR A 116 2.46 16.06 -12.11
C TYR A 116 1.08 15.66 -12.64
N ASP A 117 0.86 14.37 -12.74
CA ASP A 117 -0.45 13.76 -12.97
C ASP A 117 -0.83 12.86 -11.80
N GLU A 118 -2.13 12.69 -11.57
CA GLU A 118 -2.71 11.84 -10.54
C GLU A 118 -3.20 10.53 -11.16
N LEU A 119 -2.61 9.41 -10.79
CA LEU A 119 -2.98 8.09 -11.26
C LEU A 119 -3.48 7.27 -10.06
N GLN A 120 -4.77 6.91 -10.05
CA GLN A 120 -5.31 5.99 -9.06
C GLN A 120 -4.82 4.58 -9.37
N VAL A 121 -4.31 3.88 -8.35
CA VAL A 121 -3.68 2.56 -8.48
C VAL A 121 -4.33 1.48 -7.62
N GLY A 122 -5.34 1.83 -6.83
CA GLY A 122 -6.08 0.89 -6.01
C GLY A 122 -7.07 1.61 -5.11
N ASN A 123 -7.73 0.83 -4.28
CA ASN A 123 -8.55 1.31 -3.19
C ASN A 123 -8.16 0.55 -1.92
N ASP A 124 -8.19 1.22 -0.79
CA ASP A 124 -7.93 0.65 0.53
C ASP A 124 -9.12 0.89 1.44
N ALA A 125 -9.37 -0.04 2.35
CA ALA A 125 -10.42 0.13 3.33
C ALA A 125 -10.08 -0.55 4.65
N LEU A 126 -10.54 0.06 5.73
CA LEU A 126 -10.48 -0.50 7.07
C LEU A 126 -11.85 -0.99 7.49
N THR A 127 -11.90 -2.16 8.10
CA THR A 127 -13.11 -2.67 8.72
C THR A 127 -13.00 -2.58 10.22
N VAL A 128 -13.97 -1.91 10.84
CA VAL A 128 -14.15 -1.93 12.29
C VAL A 128 -15.08 -3.08 12.62
N VAL A 129 -14.66 -3.95 13.51
CA VAL A 129 -15.39 -5.15 13.91
C VAL A 129 -15.71 -5.14 15.40
N VAL A 130 -16.84 -5.72 15.73
CA VAL A 130 -17.27 -5.93 17.13
C VAL A 130 -17.72 -7.36 17.34
N ASN A 131 -17.85 -7.76 18.62
CA ASN A 131 -18.46 -9.02 18.99
C ASN A 131 -19.87 -9.14 18.35
N PRO A 132 -20.27 -10.30 17.84
CA PRO A 132 -21.60 -10.48 17.20
C PRO A 132 -22.79 -10.11 18.09
N ASN A 133 -22.64 -10.17 19.41
CA ASN A 133 -23.67 -9.80 20.37
C ASN A 133 -23.75 -8.30 20.67
N ASN A 134 -22.81 -7.48 20.18
CA ASN A 134 -22.86 -6.04 20.34
C ASN A 134 -24.08 -5.49 19.57
N PRO A 135 -24.99 -4.71 20.20
CA PRO A 135 -26.22 -4.22 19.55
C PRO A 135 -25.96 -3.09 18.54
N ASN A 136 -24.80 -2.43 18.59
CA ASN A 136 -24.51 -1.32 17.69
C ASN A 136 -24.22 -1.82 16.29
N ASP A 137 -24.92 -1.29 15.29
CA ASP A 137 -24.73 -1.64 13.88
C ASP A 137 -23.98 -0.58 13.08
N CYS A 138 -23.90 0.64 13.62
CA CYS A 138 -23.31 1.79 12.94
C CYS A 138 -22.69 2.73 13.95
N LEU A 139 -21.48 3.21 13.66
CA LEU A 139 -20.82 4.27 14.43
C LEU A 139 -20.40 5.41 13.51
N SER A 140 -20.39 6.63 14.06
CA SER A 140 -19.76 7.76 13.41
C SER A 140 -18.25 7.82 13.75
N VAL A 141 -17.50 8.63 13.00
CA VAL A 141 -16.09 8.89 13.28
C VAL A 141 -15.90 9.49 14.69
N GLU A 142 -16.79 10.37 15.10
CA GLU A 142 -16.74 10.98 16.44
C GLU A 142 -16.96 9.94 17.55
N GLN A 143 -17.81 8.93 17.31
CA GLN A 143 -17.99 7.82 18.25
C GLN A 143 -16.79 6.90 18.28
N LEU A 144 -16.17 6.63 17.12
CA LEU A 144 -14.89 5.92 17.08
C LEU A 144 -13.79 6.70 17.80
N ALA A 145 -13.73 8.02 17.66
CA ALA A 145 -12.79 8.87 18.38
C ALA A 145 -13.03 8.87 19.91
N GLN A 146 -14.29 8.75 20.36
CA GLN A 146 -14.59 8.57 21.79
C GLN A 146 -14.04 7.24 22.32
N ILE A 147 -13.96 6.22 21.46
CA ILE A 147 -13.42 4.90 21.84
C ILE A 147 -11.89 4.89 21.72
N TRP A 148 -11.34 5.38 20.59
CA TRP A 148 -9.94 5.21 20.22
C TRP A 148 -9.06 6.46 20.40
N GLY A 149 -9.64 7.59 20.75
CA GLY A 149 -8.88 8.83 20.93
C GLY A 149 -7.82 8.74 22.03
N PRO A 150 -6.75 9.56 21.98
CA PRO A 150 -5.63 9.48 22.93
C PRO A 150 -6.04 9.72 24.38
N ASP A 151 -7.06 10.54 24.60
CA ASP A 151 -7.62 10.89 25.90
C ASP A 151 -9.00 10.27 26.14
N SER A 152 -9.33 9.18 25.44
CA SER A 152 -10.62 8.51 25.53
C SER A 152 -10.95 8.13 26.98
N PRO A 153 -12.04 8.66 27.56
CA PRO A 153 -12.49 8.24 28.89
C PRO A 153 -13.38 6.99 28.83
N ALA A 154 -13.78 6.52 27.63
CA ALA A 154 -14.74 5.45 27.49
C ALA A 154 -14.15 4.13 27.94
N SER A 155 -14.68 3.58 29.02
CA SER A 155 -14.35 2.26 29.54
C SER A 155 -15.45 1.22 29.25
N SER A 156 -16.65 1.67 28.95
CA SER A 156 -17.83 0.87 28.66
C SER A 156 -18.55 1.41 27.44
N TRP A 157 -19.28 0.59 26.72
CA TRP A 157 -20.10 1.00 25.59
C TRP A 157 -21.16 2.04 25.97
N SER A 158 -21.65 2.03 27.21
CA SER A 158 -22.57 3.05 27.73
C SER A 158 -21.96 4.43 27.89
N ASP A 159 -20.63 4.55 27.86
CA ASP A 159 -19.91 5.84 27.95
C ASP A 159 -19.83 6.52 26.57
N VAL A 160 -20.11 5.80 25.48
CA VAL A 160 -20.03 6.30 24.11
C VAL A 160 -21.31 7.05 23.76
N GLU A 161 -21.24 8.36 23.61
CA GLU A 161 -22.42 9.20 23.32
C GLU A 161 -23.04 8.79 21.96
N GLY A 162 -24.33 8.48 21.98
CA GLY A 162 -25.10 8.11 20.79
C GLY A 162 -24.96 6.63 20.39
N ALA A 163 -24.19 5.82 21.11
CA ALA A 163 -24.26 4.36 21.03
C ALA A 163 -25.44 3.80 21.83
N ASP A 164 -25.69 2.48 21.75
CA ASP A 164 -26.73 1.86 22.56
C ASP A 164 -26.33 1.87 24.05
N SER A 165 -26.89 2.82 24.81
CA SER A 165 -26.59 3.01 26.24
C SER A 165 -27.12 1.86 27.12
N SER A 166 -27.94 0.95 26.60
CA SER A 166 -28.38 -0.24 27.33
C SER A 166 -27.33 -1.34 27.33
N PHE A 167 -26.33 -1.26 26.44
CA PHE A 167 -25.23 -2.17 26.37
C PHE A 167 -24.06 -1.68 27.23
N GLY A 168 -24.00 -2.18 28.46
CA GLY A 168 -23.02 -1.75 29.46
C GLY A 168 -21.76 -2.63 29.55
N ALA A 169 -21.44 -3.38 28.50
CA ALA A 169 -20.21 -4.17 28.46
C ALA A 169 -18.96 -3.28 28.47
N ASP A 170 -17.90 -3.70 29.14
CA ASP A 170 -16.62 -3.02 29.14
C ASP A 170 -16.01 -3.08 27.74
N ILE A 171 -15.41 -1.96 27.27
CA ILE A 171 -14.78 -1.91 25.96
C ILE A 171 -13.39 -2.56 26.05
N GLU A 172 -13.21 -3.63 25.28
CA GLU A 172 -11.90 -4.23 25.03
C GLU A 172 -11.44 -3.96 23.60
N ARG A 173 -10.37 -3.19 23.46
CA ARG A 173 -9.84 -2.72 22.18
C ARG A 173 -8.74 -3.64 21.69
N PHE A 174 -8.78 -4.02 20.41
CA PHE A 174 -7.76 -4.85 19.74
C PHE A 174 -7.38 -4.19 18.43
N GLY A 175 -6.08 -4.01 18.18
CA GLY A 175 -5.64 -3.33 16.97
C GLY A 175 -4.18 -3.56 16.64
N PRO A 176 -3.77 -3.20 15.42
CA PRO A 176 -2.42 -3.40 14.92
C PRO A 176 -1.37 -2.60 15.69
N GLY A 177 -0.10 -2.96 15.46
CA GLY A 177 1.06 -2.27 16.03
C GLY A 177 1.28 -0.90 15.40
N THR A 178 2.04 -0.07 16.11
CA THR A 178 2.35 1.33 15.70
C THR A 178 3.27 1.44 14.47
N THR A 179 3.69 0.33 13.88
CA THR A 179 4.47 0.28 12.63
C THR A 179 3.62 -0.15 11.44
N SER A 180 2.33 -0.41 11.66
CA SER A 180 1.38 -0.86 10.64
C SER A 180 0.77 0.31 9.87
N GLY A 181 0.72 0.23 8.54
CA GLY A 181 0.00 1.20 7.72
C GLY A 181 -1.51 1.25 8.02
N THR A 182 -2.08 0.15 8.51
CA THR A 182 -3.46 0.08 9.01
C THR A 182 -3.65 0.95 10.26
N PHE A 183 -2.67 0.92 11.18
CA PHE A 183 -2.67 1.78 12.37
C PHE A 183 -2.59 3.27 11.99
N ASP A 184 -1.67 3.63 11.11
CA ASP A 184 -1.48 5.01 10.66
C ASP A 184 -2.76 5.54 10.00
N TYR A 185 -3.35 4.75 9.09
CA TYR A 185 -4.60 5.14 8.44
C TYR A 185 -5.76 5.30 9.40
N PHE A 186 -5.96 4.34 10.31
CA PHE A 186 -7.07 4.41 11.26
C PHE A 186 -6.95 5.64 12.16
N THR A 187 -5.75 5.89 12.67
CA THR A 187 -5.51 7.02 13.58
C THR A 187 -5.67 8.37 12.90
N ASP A 188 -5.23 8.49 11.65
CA ASP A 188 -5.48 9.69 10.85
C ASP A 188 -6.97 9.89 10.57
N ALA A 189 -7.66 8.87 10.06
CA ALA A 189 -9.08 8.96 9.70
C ALA A 189 -10.02 9.21 10.89
N VAL A 190 -9.67 8.69 12.07
CA VAL A 190 -10.53 8.74 13.26
C VAL A 190 -10.13 9.88 14.21
N ASN A 191 -8.84 10.09 14.42
CA ASN A 191 -8.31 11.04 15.40
C ASN A 191 -7.70 12.30 14.74
N GLY A 192 -7.57 12.31 13.39
CA GLY A 192 -7.06 13.46 12.63
C GLY A 192 -5.53 13.60 12.67
N GLU A 193 -4.81 12.58 13.18
CA GLU A 193 -3.34 12.57 13.23
C GLU A 193 -2.82 11.13 13.23
N GLU A 194 -1.94 10.81 12.27
CA GLU A 194 -1.27 9.51 12.18
C GLU A 194 -0.52 9.19 13.48
N GLY A 195 -0.64 7.96 13.94
CA GLY A 195 0.08 7.47 15.12
C GLY A 195 -0.55 7.85 16.46
N VAL A 196 -1.65 8.61 16.48
CA VAL A 196 -2.28 9.14 17.70
C VAL A 196 -3.55 8.37 18.04
N GLN A 197 -3.49 7.53 19.08
CA GLN A 197 -4.66 6.91 19.71
C GLN A 197 -4.42 6.59 21.19
N THR A 198 -5.46 6.11 21.87
CA THR A 198 -5.33 5.62 23.26
C THR A 198 -4.27 4.53 23.36
N LYS A 199 -3.55 4.50 24.48
CA LYS A 199 -2.60 3.43 24.80
C LYS A 199 -3.27 2.24 25.48
N ASP A 200 -4.53 2.38 25.85
CA ASP A 200 -5.35 1.35 26.48
C ASP A 200 -5.99 0.48 25.39
N TYR A 201 -5.17 -0.33 24.72
CA TYR A 201 -5.61 -1.33 23.75
C TYR A 201 -4.65 -2.52 23.71
N ASN A 202 -5.15 -3.66 23.28
CA ASN A 202 -4.37 -4.85 23.02
C ASN A 202 -3.68 -4.70 21.66
N ASN A 203 -2.39 -4.32 21.69
CA ASN A 203 -1.55 -4.22 20.51
C ASN A 203 -1.18 -5.63 20.04
N VAL A 204 -1.67 -6.05 18.88
CA VAL A 204 -1.47 -7.40 18.32
C VAL A 204 -0.30 -7.46 17.32
N GLY A 205 0.44 -6.34 17.11
CA GLY A 205 1.45 -6.24 16.05
C GLY A 205 0.81 -6.35 14.67
N GLU A 206 1.35 -7.22 13.83
CA GLU A 206 0.84 -7.51 12.47
C GLU A 206 -0.03 -8.79 12.44
N ASN A 207 -0.53 -9.26 13.58
CA ASN A 207 -1.27 -10.52 13.66
C ASN A 207 -2.76 -10.30 13.86
N ASP A 208 -3.47 -10.03 12.78
CA ASP A 208 -4.92 -9.77 12.76
C ASP A 208 -5.76 -10.94 13.32
N ASN A 209 -5.26 -12.18 13.28
CA ASN A 209 -5.92 -13.32 13.93
C ASN A 209 -6.08 -13.13 15.46
N GLN A 210 -5.19 -12.38 16.10
CA GLN A 210 -5.32 -12.06 17.52
C GLN A 210 -6.43 -11.03 17.75
N THR A 211 -6.62 -10.08 16.84
CA THR A 211 -7.77 -9.17 16.89
C THR A 211 -9.09 -9.95 16.75
N VAL A 212 -9.18 -10.87 15.79
CA VAL A 212 -10.38 -11.73 15.63
C VAL A 212 -10.66 -12.51 16.93
N THR A 213 -9.66 -13.22 17.45
CA THR A 213 -9.82 -14.03 18.67
C THR A 213 -10.19 -13.18 19.89
N GLY A 214 -9.59 -11.99 20.02
CA GLY A 214 -9.85 -11.08 21.13
C GLY A 214 -11.27 -10.53 21.08
N VAL A 215 -11.72 -10.07 19.92
CA VAL A 215 -13.08 -9.53 19.73
C VAL A 215 -14.15 -10.62 19.89
N GLU A 216 -13.91 -11.84 19.38
CA GLU A 216 -14.81 -12.97 19.60
C GLU A 216 -14.93 -13.34 21.09
N GLY A 217 -13.81 -13.30 21.81
CA GLY A 217 -13.72 -13.70 23.21
C GLY A 217 -14.26 -12.68 24.21
N SER A 218 -14.49 -11.43 23.79
CA SER A 218 -14.96 -10.33 24.64
C SER A 218 -16.31 -9.81 24.20
N GLU A 219 -17.31 -9.78 25.08
CA GLU A 219 -18.65 -9.27 24.77
C GLU A 219 -18.61 -7.81 24.32
N GLY A 220 -17.76 -6.97 24.94
CA GLY A 220 -17.54 -5.58 24.58
C GLY A 220 -16.37 -5.36 23.61
N GLY A 221 -15.84 -6.42 23.00
CA GLY A 221 -14.71 -6.39 22.09
C GLY A 221 -14.96 -5.53 20.85
N ILE A 222 -13.96 -4.71 20.51
CA ILE A 222 -13.90 -3.91 19.27
C ILE A 222 -12.49 -3.97 18.71
N GLY A 223 -12.36 -4.07 17.39
CA GLY A 223 -11.08 -4.07 16.71
C GLY A 223 -11.18 -3.51 15.30
N TYR A 224 -10.03 -3.36 14.63
CA TYR A 224 -9.98 -2.93 13.24
C TYR A 224 -8.78 -3.57 12.52
N PHE A 225 -8.94 -3.80 11.23
CA PHE A 225 -7.94 -4.32 10.28
C PHE A 225 -8.35 -4.03 8.85
N GLY A 226 -7.53 -4.43 7.88
CA GLY A 226 -7.81 -4.26 6.46
C GLY A 226 -9.08 -5.02 6.00
N PHE A 227 -9.83 -4.43 5.07
CA PHE A 227 -11.08 -5.00 4.57
C PHE A 227 -10.89 -6.39 3.93
N SER A 228 -9.82 -6.58 3.14
CA SER A 228 -9.54 -7.87 2.50
C SER A 228 -9.33 -8.98 3.53
N TYR A 229 -8.65 -8.68 4.64
CA TYR A 229 -8.51 -9.64 5.74
C TYR A 229 -9.87 -10.00 6.35
N TYR A 230 -10.77 -9.00 6.53
CA TYR A 230 -12.12 -9.23 7.04
C TYR A 230 -12.90 -10.21 6.14
N GLU A 231 -12.88 -9.99 4.84
CA GLU A 231 -13.61 -10.86 3.90
C GLU A 231 -13.14 -12.31 3.94
N GLU A 232 -11.85 -12.53 4.06
CA GLU A 232 -11.26 -13.87 4.04
C GLU A 232 -11.35 -14.61 5.38
N ASN A 233 -11.23 -13.89 6.51
CA ASN A 233 -10.89 -14.51 7.78
C ASN A 233 -11.83 -14.17 8.94
N ALA A 234 -12.64 -13.13 8.85
CA ALA A 234 -13.31 -12.57 10.02
C ALA A 234 -14.84 -12.51 9.91
N GLN A 235 -15.46 -13.28 9.03
CA GLN A 235 -16.91 -13.29 8.82
C GLN A 235 -17.74 -13.77 10.03
N GLY A 236 -17.08 -14.35 11.05
CA GLY A 236 -17.69 -14.66 12.35
C GLY A 236 -17.92 -13.44 13.24
N LEU A 237 -17.26 -12.30 12.94
CA LEU A 237 -17.42 -11.04 13.64
C LEU A 237 -18.50 -10.19 12.97
N LYS A 238 -19.01 -9.20 13.71
CA LYS A 238 -19.90 -8.18 13.15
C LYS A 238 -19.09 -6.98 12.68
N ALA A 239 -19.07 -6.72 11.36
CA ALA A 239 -18.55 -5.48 10.82
C ALA A 239 -19.52 -4.33 11.11
N LEU A 240 -19.01 -3.24 11.63
CA LEU A 240 -19.78 -2.02 11.81
C LEU A 240 -19.91 -1.26 10.49
N GLN A 241 -21.11 -0.73 10.26
CA GLN A 241 -21.29 0.32 9.27
C GLN A 241 -20.68 1.62 9.81
N ILE A 242 -20.14 2.42 8.91
CA ILE A 242 -19.60 3.74 9.26
C ILE A 242 -20.55 4.81 8.76
N LYS A 243 -20.86 5.75 9.64
CA LYS A 243 -21.69 6.89 9.27
C LYS A 243 -20.86 7.85 8.42
N ASN A 244 -21.14 7.88 7.12
CA ASN A 244 -20.50 8.78 6.19
C ASN A 244 -20.71 10.25 6.64
N PRO A 245 -19.65 11.05 6.83
CA PRO A 245 -19.76 12.40 7.41
C PRO A 245 -20.53 13.38 6.51
N ASP A 246 -20.48 13.20 5.17
CA ASP A 246 -21.12 14.12 4.23
C ASP A 246 -22.61 13.85 4.07
N THR A 247 -23.01 12.58 4.07
CA THR A 247 -24.39 12.15 3.79
C THR A 247 -25.19 11.82 5.05
N GLY A 248 -24.50 11.57 6.17
CA GLY A 248 -25.07 11.12 7.44
C GLY A 248 -25.65 9.69 7.40
N LYS A 249 -25.44 8.92 6.31
CA LYS A 249 -25.92 7.56 6.15
C LYS A 249 -24.91 6.57 6.73
N CYS A 250 -25.41 5.49 7.31
CA CYS A 250 -24.61 4.33 7.66
C CYS A 250 -24.29 3.50 6.42
N VAL A 251 -23.03 3.24 6.16
CA VAL A 251 -22.52 2.54 4.98
C VAL A 251 -21.73 1.32 5.45
N PRO A 252 -22.04 0.11 4.98
CA PRO A 252 -21.26 -1.09 5.30
C PRO A 252 -19.94 -1.10 4.53
N PRO A 253 -18.88 -1.77 5.06
CA PRO A 253 -17.70 -2.06 4.28
C PRO A 253 -18.03 -3.07 3.19
N SER A 254 -17.75 -2.73 1.93
CA SER A 254 -17.81 -3.62 0.78
C SER A 254 -16.94 -3.07 -0.36
N GLU A 255 -16.53 -3.91 -1.30
CA GLU A 255 -15.80 -3.43 -2.47
C GLU A 255 -16.58 -2.29 -3.18
N GLU A 256 -17.88 -2.46 -3.40
CA GLU A 256 -18.74 -1.48 -4.07
C GLU A 256 -18.72 -0.12 -3.35
N THR A 257 -18.93 -0.12 -2.01
CA THR A 257 -18.99 1.12 -1.22
C THR A 257 -17.64 1.82 -1.03
N VAL A 258 -16.53 1.07 -1.17
CA VAL A 258 -15.18 1.61 -1.18
C VAL A 258 -14.86 2.20 -2.56
N GLN A 259 -15.18 1.48 -3.64
CA GLN A 259 -14.92 1.91 -5.01
C GLN A 259 -15.75 3.14 -5.41
N ASP A 260 -16.99 3.26 -4.92
CA ASP A 260 -17.85 4.43 -5.16
C ASP A 260 -17.59 5.60 -4.19
N GLY A 261 -16.71 5.40 -3.19
CA GLY A 261 -16.32 6.39 -2.18
C GLY A 261 -17.35 6.64 -1.09
N SER A 262 -18.44 5.87 -1.02
CA SER A 262 -19.48 6.07 0.00
C SER A 262 -19.07 5.58 1.39
N TYR A 263 -18.13 4.62 1.50
CA TYR A 263 -17.58 4.14 2.78
C TYR A 263 -16.52 5.08 3.38
N ALA A 264 -16.75 6.38 3.29
CA ALA A 264 -15.85 7.39 3.85
C ALA A 264 -16.07 7.56 5.37
N PRO A 265 -14.97 7.87 6.14
CA PRO A 265 -13.59 8.02 5.68
C PRO A 265 -12.75 6.73 5.76
N LEU A 266 -13.33 5.57 6.08
CA LEU A 266 -12.59 4.31 6.24
C LEU A 266 -12.39 3.55 4.91
N GLY A 267 -12.85 4.08 3.78
CA GLY A 267 -12.48 3.69 2.43
C GLY A 267 -11.78 4.85 1.75
N ARG A 268 -10.66 4.59 1.08
CA ARG A 268 -9.85 5.62 0.42
C ARG A 268 -9.25 5.15 -0.89
N PRO A 269 -9.14 6.02 -1.90
CA PRO A 269 -8.37 5.74 -3.09
C PRO A 269 -6.86 5.81 -2.80
N LEU A 270 -6.10 4.99 -3.52
CA LEU A 270 -4.65 4.97 -3.50
C LEU A 270 -4.11 5.51 -4.81
N PHE A 271 -3.05 6.31 -4.76
CA PHE A 271 -2.52 7.03 -5.91
C PHE A 271 -1.01 6.87 -6.05
N VAL A 272 -0.54 7.04 -7.28
CA VAL A 272 0.83 7.43 -7.60
C VAL A 272 0.81 8.76 -8.35
N TYR A 273 1.75 9.64 -8.02
CA TYR A 273 1.90 10.96 -8.64
C TYR A 273 3.25 11.00 -9.37
N PRO A 274 3.30 10.71 -10.67
CA PRO A 274 4.51 10.91 -11.46
C PRO A 274 4.71 12.40 -11.78
N ALA A 275 5.95 12.87 -11.62
CA ALA A 275 6.33 14.18 -12.18
C ALA A 275 6.29 14.09 -13.71
N THR A 276 5.70 15.08 -14.36
CA THR A 276 5.51 15.07 -15.83
C THR A 276 6.84 14.89 -16.56
N ASP A 277 7.90 15.60 -16.14
CA ASP A 277 9.23 15.48 -16.74
C ASP A 277 9.86 14.10 -16.56
N ALA A 278 9.58 13.42 -15.45
CA ALA A 278 10.04 12.06 -15.20
C ALA A 278 9.23 11.04 -15.98
N GLY A 279 7.90 11.19 -16.00
CA GLY A 279 6.97 10.30 -16.69
C GLY A 279 7.12 10.26 -18.21
N THR A 280 7.79 11.27 -18.82
CA THR A 280 8.12 11.27 -20.26
C THR A 280 9.42 10.52 -20.58
N LYS A 281 10.24 10.16 -19.58
CA LYS A 281 11.47 9.37 -19.76
C LYS A 281 11.14 7.91 -19.99
N ASP A 282 11.83 7.25 -20.91
CA ASP A 282 11.56 5.87 -21.32
C ASP A 282 11.42 4.86 -20.15
N PRO A 283 12.32 4.78 -19.16
CA PRO A 283 12.16 3.79 -18.08
C PRO A 283 10.95 4.11 -17.22
N THR A 284 10.70 5.37 -16.86
CA THR A 284 9.56 5.77 -16.02
C THR A 284 8.23 5.59 -16.75
N LYS A 285 8.17 6.01 -18.02
CA LYS A 285 6.98 5.81 -18.86
C LYS A 285 6.62 4.33 -18.99
N SER A 286 7.61 3.48 -19.25
CA SER A 286 7.41 2.03 -19.39
C SER A 286 6.98 1.41 -18.07
N PHE A 287 7.57 1.83 -16.94
CA PHE A 287 7.17 1.39 -15.61
C PHE A 287 5.73 1.77 -15.28
N LEU A 288 5.33 3.02 -15.53
CA LEU A 288 3.96 3.48 -15.27
C LEU A 288 2.92 2.76 -16.15
N SER A 289 3.25 2.49 -17.41
CA SER A 289 2.38 1.67 -18.28
C SER A 289 2.25 0.25 -17.75
N TYR A 290 3.37 -0.39 -17.39
CA TYR A 290 3.38 -1.71 -16.78
C TYR A 290 2.60 -1.74 -15.46
N TYR A 291 2.74 -0.70 -14.65
CA TYR A 291 2.01 -0.55 -13.38
C TYR A 291 0.51 -0.62 -13.62
N LEU A 292 -0.04 0.24 -14.50
CA LEU A 292 -1.48 0.30 -14.75
C LEU A 292 -2.01 -0.95 -15.49
N ASP A 293 -1.18 -1.61 -16.31
CA ASP A 293 -1.58 -2.83 -17.00
C ASP A 293 -1.71 -4.04 -16.06
N ASN A 294 -0.98 -4.04 -14.93
CA ASN A 294 -0.92 -5.15 -13.99
C ASN A 294 -1.49 -4.83 -12.60
N VAL A 295 -1.92 -3.60 -12.36
CA VAL A 295 -2.25 -3.10 -11.02
C VAL A 295 -3.34 -3.90 -10.32
N ASN A 296 -4.39 -4.31 -11.02
CA ASN A 296 -5.49 -5.05 -10.41
C ASN A 296 -5.08 -6.46 -9.96
N ASP A 297 -4.23 -7.13 -10.76
CA ASP A 297 -3.72 -8.46 -10.41
C ASP A 297 -2.79 -8.38 -9.18
N VAL A 298 -1.95 -7.34 -9.11
CA VAL A 298 -1.02 -7.14 -7.99
C VAL A 298 -1.75 -6.65 -6.74
N ALA A 299 -2.69 -5.71 -6.89
CA ALA A 299 -3.41 -5.11 -5.76
C ALA A 299 -4.16 -6.16 -4.94
N SER A 300 -4.87 -7.09 -5.58
CA SER A 300 -5.55 -8.18 -4.87
C SER A 300 -4.55 -9.09 -4.13
N GLY A 301 -3.37 -9.32 -4.69
CA GLY A 301 -2.31 -10.13 -4.09
C GLY A 301 -1.68 -9.52 -2.83
N VAL A 302 -1.76 -8.19 -2.67
CA VAL A 302 -1.25 -7.45 -1.51
C VAL A 302 -2.36 -6.92 -0.58
N GLY A 303 -3.60 -7.37 -0.79
CA GLY A 303 -4.72 -7.11 0.12
C GLY A 303 -5.44 -5.79 -0.12
N PHE A 304 -5.33 -5.17 -1.31
CA PHE A 304 -6.09 -3.99 -1.69
C PHE A 304 -7.27 -4.33 -2.60
N ILE A 305 -8.26 -3.46 -2.58
CA ILE A 305 -9.42 -3.52 -3.47
C ILE A 305 -9.02 -2.99 -4.84
N THR A 306 -9.32 -3.76 -5.88
CA THR A 306 -9.00 -3.45 -7.26
C THR A 306 -9.70 -2.19 -7.76
N LEU A 307 -9.16 -1.60 -8.82
CA LEU A 307 -9.82 -0.52 -9.56
C LEU A 307 -11.00 -1.08 -10.36
N THR A 308 -12.09 -0.31 -10.42
CA THR A 308 -13.11 -0.53 -11.45
C THR A 308 -12.56 -0.23 -12.85
N ASP A 309 -13.22 -0.76 -13.89
CA ASP A 309 -12.85 -0.45 -15.29
C ASP A 309 -12.82 1.07 -15.56
N GLU A 310 -13.72 1.83 -14.93
CA GLU A 310 -13.79 3.28 -15.07
C GLU A 310 -12.60 3.98 -14.39
N GLN A 311 -12.25 3.57 -13.15
CA GLN A 311 -11.10 4.11 -12.42
C GLN A 311 -9.80 3.81 -13.15
N LEU A 312 -9.61 2.55 -13.59
CA LEU A 312 -8.42 2.13 -14.34
C LEU A 312 -8.29 2.91 -15.65
N LYS A 313 -9.38 3.03 -16.41
CA LYS A 313 -9.39 3.79 -17.63
C LYS A 313 -9.04 5.27 -17.41
N LYS A 314 -9.54 5.90 -16.35
CA LYS A 314 -9.22 7.29 -16.01
C LYS A 314 -7.71 7.46 -15.79
N SER A 315 -7.06 6.53 -15.07
CA SER A 315 -5.61 6.56 -14.82
C SER A 315 -4.82 6.33 -16.12
N GLN A 316 -5.25 5.39 -16.98
CA GLN A 316 -4.63 5.15 -18.28
C GLN A 316 -4.76 6.35 -19.22
N ASP A 317 -5.92 7.01 -19.27
CA ASP A 317 -6.14 8.22 -20.07
C ASP A 317 -5.27 9.38 -19.56
N ALA A 318 -5.09 9.54 -18.24
CA ALA A 318 -4.21 10.53 -17.64
C ALA A 318 -2.74 10.26 -18.02
N LEU A 319 -2.26 9.02 -17.88
CA LEU A 319 -0.91 8.63 -18.30
C LEU A 319 -0.67 8.87 -19.80
N ALA A 320 -1.63 8.52 -20.64
CA ALA A 320 -1.54 8.77 -22.09
C ALA A 320 -1.45 10.26 -22.40
N SER A 321 -2.19 11.11 -21.69
CA SER A 321 -2.15 12.58 -21.86
C SER A 321 -0.81 13.19 -21.45
N MET A 322 -0.18 12.65 -20.41
CA MET A 322 1.14 13.08 -19.94
C MET A 322 2.26 12.71 -20.90
N THR A 323 2.14 11.56 -21.57
CA THR A 323 3.22 10.97 -22.39
C THR A 323 3.05 11.13 -23.90
N GLY A 324 1.96 11.75 -24.36
CA GLY A 324 1.51 11.91 -25.77
C GLY A 324 1.96 13.16 -26.50
#